data_9d5dddb86b87a1bdd350382e66bb87fb
#
_entry.id   9d5dddb86b87a1bdd350382e66bb87fb
#
_cell.length_a   1.000
_cell.length_b   1.000
_cell.length_c   1.000
_cell.angle_alpha   90.00
_cell.angle_beta   90.00
_cell.angle_gamma   90.00
#
_symmetry.space_group_name_H-M   'P 1'
#
loop_
_entity.id
_entity.type
_entity.pdbx_description
1 polymer ?
#
loop_
_entity_poly.entity_id
_entity_poly.type
_entity_poly.pdbx_seq_one_letter_code
_entity_poly.pdbx_strand_id
1 'polypeptide(L)'
;GENRGEIEKILLTASGGPFRGKKRADLVNVTVEDALNHPNWAMGRKITIDSSTMVNKGLEVMEAQWLFNVPSSKVTVVVQPQSIIHSMVEFIDGGIMAQLGSPDMRLPIQYALYYPHRRELNTKRVDFFELGNITFEKPDMDTFKGLKLAYTASDKGGNIPTAFNAANELAVAKFLDRKIKYLDIPDIIEYAM
;
A
#
# COMPACT_ATOMS: atom_id res chain seq x y z
N GLY A 1 -4.59 18.24 -17.98
CA GLY A 1 -4.29 17.80 -16.64
C GLY A 1 -3.89 19.00 -15.81
N GLU A 2 -4.20 18.91 -14.54
CA GLU A 2 -3.89 19.97 -13.59
C GLU A 2 -2.37 20.13 -13.42
N ASN A 3 -1.95 21.33 -13.08
CA ASN A 3 -0.55 21.67 -12.88
C ASN A 3 -0.01 20.93 -11.64
N ARG A 4 1.17 20.31 -11.73
CA ARG A 4 1.81 19.62 -10.60
C ARG A 4 2.06 20.55 -9.39
N GLY A 5 2.22 21.86 -9.61
CA GLY A 5 2.34 22.86 -8.55
C GLY A 5 1.07 23.06 -7.72
N GLU A 6 -0.07 22.55 -8.17
CA GLU A 6 -1.37 22.66 -7.51
C GLU A 6 -1.67 21.47 -6.58
N ILE A 7 -0.81 20.43 -6.58
CA ILE A 7 -0.94 19.28 -5.69
C ILE A 7 -0.41 19.64 -4.30
N GLU A 8 -1.29 19.61 -3.30
CA GLU A 8 -0.90 19.72 -1.90
C GLU A 8 -0.44 18.37 -1.34
N LYS A 9 -1.23 17.30 -1.53
CA LYS A 9 -0.88 15.93 -1.10
C LYS A 9 -1.40 14.88 -2.05
N ILE A 10 -0.69 13.76 -2.09
CA ILE A 10 -1.17 12.49 -2.64
C ILE A 10 -1.58 11.61 -1.45
N LEU A 11 -2.81 11.10 -1.48
CA LEU A 11 -3.36 10.25 -0.45
C LEU A 11 -3.43 8.81 -1.00
N LEU A 12 -2.46 7.97 -0.62
CA LEU A 12 -2.44 6.55 -0.98
C LEU A 12 -3.30 5.75 -0.03
N THR A 13 -4.31 5.08 -0.54
CA THR A 13 -5.17 4.23 0.27
C THR A 13 -4.57 2.82 0.42
N ALA A 14 -4.74 2.23 1.59
CA ALA A 14 -4.36 0.87 1.93
C ALA A 14 -5.55 0.13 2.55
N SER A 15 -5.69 -1.17 2.32
CA SER A 15 -6.68 -1.99 3.03
C SER A 15 -6.35 -2.17 4.52
N GLY A 16 -5.08 -1.99 4.89
CA GLY A 16 -4.54 -2.26 6.21
C GLY A 16 -4.03 -3.70 6.38
N GLY A 17 -4.22 -4.56 5.37
CA GLY A 17 -3.77 -5.95 5.39
C GLY A 17 -4.57 -6.85 6.36
N PRO A 18 -4.18 -8.14 6.47
CA PRO A 18 -4.90 -9.13 7.28
C PRO A 18 -4.78 -8.90 8.80
N PHE A 19 -3.81 -8.12 9.23
CA PHE A 19 -3.52 -7.90 10.65
C PHE A 19 -3.93 -6.52 11.16
N ARG A 20 -4.75 -5.79 10.40
CA ARG A 20 -5.30 -4.49 10.83
C ARG A 20 -5.93 -4.60 12.22
N GLY A 21 -5.59 -3.67 13.12
CA GLY A 21 -6.07 -3.64 14.50
C GLY A 21 -5.29 -4.50 15.50
N LYS A 22 -4.39 -5.40 15.02
CA LYS A 22 -3.48 -6.16 15.89
C LYS A 22 -2.30 -5.31 16.34
N LYS A 23 -1.70 -5.69 17.47
CA LYS A 23 -0.46 -5.09 17.98
C LYS A 23 0.73 -6.03 17.78
N ARG A 24 1.95 -5.52 17.87
CA ARG A 24 3.18 -6.30 17.66
C ARG A 24 3.22 -7.59 18.50
N ALA A 25 2.71 -7.55 19.72
CA ALA A 25 2.65 -8.73 20.60
C ALA A 25 1.75 -9.84 20.04
N ASP A 26 0.69 -9.49 19.31
CA ASP A 26 -0.24 -10.45 18.71
C ASP A 26 0.37 -11.13 17.46
N LEU A 27 1.46 -10.58 16.94
CA LEU A 27 2.08 -11.01 15.68
C LEU A 27 3.26 -11.98 15.89
N VAL A 28 3.64 -12.28 17.12
CA VAL A 28 4.80 -13.11 17.45
C VAL A 28 4.72 -14.53 16.86
N ASN A 29 3.50 -15.09 16.84
CA ASN A 29 3.23 -16.44 16.38
C ASN A 29 2.47 -16.50 15.05
N VAL A 30 2.50 -15.42 14.27
CA VAL A 30 1.86 -15.39 12.94
C VAL A 30 2.52 -16.40 12.02
N THR A 31 1.68 -17.24 11.41
CA THR A 31 2.09 -18.25 10.42
C THR A 31 2.08 -17.67 9.01
N VAL A 32 2.67 -18.40 8.07
CA VAL A 32 2.61 -18.06 6.63
C VAL A 32 1.15 -18.04 6.15
N GLU A 33 0.35 -18.99 6.62
CA GLU A 33 -1.06 -19.13 6.26
C GLU A 33 -1.89 -17.93 6.74
N ASP A 34 -1.64 -17.46 7.97
CA ASP A 34 -2.30 -16.26 8.52
C ASP A 34 -1.96 -15.03 7.67
N ALA A 35 -0.70 -14.86 7.31
CA ALA A 35 -0.22 -13.71 6.56
C ALA A 35 -0.67 -13.71 5.08
N LEU A 36 -0.96 -14.89 4.52
CA LEU A 36 -1.49 -15.04 3.16
C LEU A 36 -3.00 -14.85 3.06
N ASN A 37 -3.72 -14.78 4.19
CA ASN A 37 -5.18 -14.63 4.21
C ASN A 37 -5.60 -13.16 4.11
N HIS A 38 -5.48 -12.57 2.90
CA HIS A 38 -5.86 -11.17 2.67
C HIS A 38 -7.38 -11.01 2.60
N PRO A 39 -7.99 -10.02 3.31
CA PRO A 39 -9.46 -9.92 3.42
C PRO A 39 -10.17 -9.54 2.12
N ASN A 40 -9.54 -8.75 1.23
CA ASN A 40 -10.21 -8.13 0.08
C ASN A 40 -9.63 -8.55 -1.28
N TRP A 41 -8.37 -9.01 -1.32
CA TRP A 41 -7.65 -9.23 -2.56
C TRP A 41 -7.12 -10.66 -2.67
N ALA A 42 -7.35 -11.29 -3.83
CA ALA A 42 -6.65 -12.52 -4.20
C ALA A 42 -5.41 -12.15 -5.02
N MET A 43 -4.23 -12.28 -4.42
CA MET A 43 -2.97 -11.82 -4.99
C MET A 43 -1.90 -12.92 -4.93
N GLY A 44 -0.76 -12.67 -5.60
CA GLY A 44 0.43 -13.50 -5.46
C GLY A 44 0.95 -13.52 -4.01
N ARG A 45 1.68 -14.59 -3.65
CA ARG A 45 2.14 -14.81 -2.26
C ARG A 45 3.01 -13.66 -1.74
N LYS A 46 3.98 -13.22 -2.55
CA LYS A 46 4.92 -12.15 -2.15
C LYS A 46 4.21 -10.85 -1.82
N ILE A 47 3.38 -10.33 -2.73
CA ILE A 47 2.67 -9.06 -2.52
C ILE A 47 1.65 -9.15 -1.36
N THR A 48 1.11 -10.34 -1.09
CA THR A 48 0.22 -10.53 0.07
C THR A 48 0.97 -10.37 1.39
N ILE A 49 2.21 -10.88 1.49
CA ILE A 49 3.07 -10.62 2.65
C ILE A 49 3.45 -9.14 2.74
N ASP A 50 3.81 -8.51 1.63
CA ASP A 50 4.12 -7.06 1.60
C ASP A 50 2.93 -6.20 2.04
N SER A 51 1.70 -6.61 1.68
CA SER A 51 0.48 -5.97 2.18
C SER A 51 0.34 -6.14 3.69
N SER A 52 0.60 -7.34 4.21
CA SER A 52 0.48 -7.64 5.64
C SER A 52 1.46 -6.84 6.51
N THR A 53 2.66 -6.57 6.00
CA THR A 53 3.72 -5.79 6.67
C THR A 53 3.65 -4.29 6.40
N MET A 54 2.75 -3.86 5.51
CA MET A 54 2.67 -2.51 4.92
C MET A 54 3.91 -2.09 4.09
N VAL A 55 4.79 -3.00 3.76
CA VAL A 55 5.92 -2.76 2.85
C VAL A 55 5.41 -2.41 1.45
N ASN A 56 4.36 -3.11 0.95
CA ASN A 56 3.78 -2.78 -0.36
C ASN A 56 3.38 -1.30 -0.45
N LYS A 57 2.70 -0.80 0.57
CA LYS A 57 2.32 0.61 0.63
C LYS A 57 3.52 1.55 0.75
N GLY A 58 4.57 1.09 1.40
CA GLY A 58 5.84 1.81 1.45
C GLY A 58 6.51 1.92 0.07
N LEU A 59 6.52 0.86 -0.72
CA LEU A 59 7.00 0.89 -2.12
C LEU A 59 6.17 1.85 -2.97
N GLU A 60 4.85 1.83 -2.82
CA GLU A 60 3.96 2.76 -3.53
C GLU A 60 4.20 4.23 -3.13
N VAL A 61 4.62 4.53 -1.89
CA VAL A 61 5.05 5.89 -1.50
C VAL A 61 6.24 6.33 -2.33
N MET A 62 7.26 5.46 -2.48
CA MET A 62 8.43 5.75 -3.31
C MET A 62 8.05 5.90 -4.79
N GLU A 63 7.17 5.03 -5.30
CA GLU A 63 6.65 5.13 -6.68
C GLU A 63 5.93 6.46 -6.92
N ALA A 64 5.04 6.87 -6.01
CA ALA A 64 4.30 8.13 -6.13
C ALA A 64 5.24 9.33 -6.13
N GLN A 65 6.29 9.30 -5.32
CA GLN A 65 7.32 10.35 -5.30
C GLN A 65 7.97 10.54 -6.68
N TRP A 66 8.34 9.44 -7.34
CA TRP A 66 8.96 9.49 -8.66
C TRP A 66 7.97 9.82 -9.78
N LEU A 67 6.80 9.18 -9.79
CA LEU A 67 5.79 9.37 -10.84
C LEU A 67 5.24 10.79 -10.86
N PHE A 68 5.03 11.38 -9.69
CA PHE A 68 4.43 12.71 -9.57
C PHE A 68 5.45 13.81 -9.32
N ASN A 69 6.73 13.45 -9.11
CA ASN A 69 7.81 14.38 -8.80
C ASN A 69 7.47 15.27 -7.58
N VAL A 70 7.07 14.64 -6.50
CA VAL A 70 6.75 15.26 -5.21
C VAL A 70 7.62 14.66 -4.10
N PRO A 71 7.96 15.39 -3.03
CA PRO A 71 8.68 14.79 -1.90
C PRO A 71 7.80 13.77 -1.16
N SER A 72 8.42 12.81 -0.48
CA SER A 72 7.75 11.80 0.35
C SER A 72 6.80 12.42 1.37
N SER A 73 7.13 13.59 1.91
CA SER A 73 6.30 14.35 2.85
C SER A 73 4.93 14.78 2.30
N LYS A 74 4.80 14.86 0.97
CA LYS A 74 3.53 15.11 0.28
C LYS A 74 2.75 13.84 -0.05
N VAL A 75 3.26 12.66 0.28
CA VAL A 75 2.57 11.38 0.08
C VAL A 75 2.13 10.85 1.44
N THR A 76 0.83 10.80 1.67
CA THR A 76 0.24 10.34 2.94
C THR A 76 -0.51 9.04 2.72
N VAL A 77 -0.23 8.04 3.55
CA VAL A 77 -0.95 6.77 3.53
C VAL A 77 -2.18 6.86 4.44
N VAL A 78 -3.32 6.42 3.90
CA VAL A 78 -4.61 6.37 4.61
C VAL A 78 -5.14 4.95 4.53
N VAL A 79 -5.48 4.35 5.68
CA VAL A 79 -6.11 3.02 5.70
C VAL A 79 -7.59 3.17 5.42
N GLN A 80 -8.08 2.49 4.37
CA GLN A 80 -9.47 2.44 3.93
C GLN A 80 -9.86 0.96 3.77
N PRO A 81 -10.44 0.35 4.81
CA PRO A 81 -10.60 -1.11 4.88
C PRO A 81 -11.49 -1.70 3.79
N GLN A 82 -12.48 -0.94 3.31
CA GLN A 82 -13.41 -1.41 2.28
C GLN A 82 -12.75 -1.54 0.90
N SER A 83 -11.55 -0.94 0.70
CA SER A 83 -10.78 -0.97 -0.56
C SER A 83 -11.58 -0.50 -1.79
N ILE A 84 -12.43 0.51 -1.62
CA ILE A 84 -13.23 1.12 -2.68
C ILE A 84 -12.57 2.37 -3.24
N ILE A 85 -11.84 3.12 -2.40
CA ILE A 85 -11.05 4.27 -2.82
C ILE A 85 -9.62 3.77 -3.05
N HIS A 86 -9.10 3.96 -4.27
CA HIS A 86 -7.79 3.43 -4.65
C HIS A 86 -6.66 4.46 -4.60
N SER A 87 -6.98 5.75 -4.71
CA SER A 87 -6.09 6.88 -4.43
C SER A 87 -6.88 8.18 -4.43
N MET A 88 -6.30 9.23 -3.82
CA MET A 88 -6.86 10.57 -3.82
C MET A 88 -5.75 11.60 -4.01
N VAL A 89 -6.10 12.76 -4.55
CA VAL A 89 -5.22 13.93 -4.64
C VAL A 89 -5.92 15.08 -3.94
N GLU A 90 -5.23 15.69 -3.00
CA GLU A 90 -5.63 16.94 -2.35
C GLU A 90 -4.90 18.10 -3.04
N PHE A 91 -5.65 19.12 -3.43
CA PHE A 91 -5.13 20.32 -4.07
C PHE A 91 -4.93 21.45 -3.07
N ILE A 92 -4.16 22.47 -3.47
CA ILE A 92 -3.83 23.64 -2.62
C ILE A 92 -5.05 24.44 -2.17
N ASP A 93 -6.18 24.33 -2.84
CA ASP A 93 -7.47 24.95 -2.47
C ASP A 93 -8.28 24.10 -1.47
N GLY A 94 -7.76 22.91 -1.08
CA GLY A 94 -8.44 21.95 -0.20
C GLY A 94 -9.41 21.03 -0.93
N GLY A 95 -9.57 21.14 -2.24
CA GLY A 95 -10.35 20.18 -3.03
C GLY A 95 -9.69 18.80 -3.07
N ILE A 96 -10.49 17.73 -2.97
CA ILE A 96 -9.98 16.37 -3.04
C ILE A 96 -10.65 15.63 -4.19
N MET A 97 -9.84 15.03 -5.06
CA MET A 97 -10.30 14.12 -6.10
C MET A 97 -9.89 12.69 -5.79
N ALA A 98 -10.84 11.76 -5.93
CA ALA A 98 -10.63 10.35 -5.61
C ALA A 98 -11.03 9.44 -6.77
N GLN A 99 -10.28 8.36 -6.98
CA GLN A 99 -10.68 7.29 -7.88
C GLN A 99 -11.33 6.18 -7.04
N LEU A 100 -12.59 5.86 -7.37
CA LEU A 100 -13.36 4.82 -6.72
C LEU A 100 -13.66 3.67 -7.70
N GLY A 101 -13.77 2.46 -7.16
CA GLY A 101 -14.15 1.27 -7.93
C GLY A 101 -14.14 0.02 -7.06
N SER A 102 -14.72 -1.05 -7.57
CA SER A 102 -14.52 -2.37 -6.95
C SER A 102 -13.04 -2.78 -7.02
N PRO A 103 -12.54 -3.56 -6.03
CA PRO A 103 -11.15 -4.00 -5.99
C PRO A 103 -10.87 -5.06 -7.08
N ASP A 104 -10.63 -4.58 -8.29
CA ASP A 104 -10.37 -5.39 -9.48
C ASP A 104 -9.33 -4.73 -10.37
N MET A 105 -8.16 -5.36 -10.49
CA MET A 105 -7.03 -4.85 -11.29
C MET A 105 -7.33 -4.74 -12.78
N ARG A 106 -8.35 -5.43 -13.30
CA ARG A 106 -8.75 -5.32 -14.71
C ARG A 106 -9.17 -3.89 -15.05
N LEU A 107 -9.74 -3.15 -14.08
CA LEU A 107 -10.19 -1.77 -14.29
C LEU A 107 -9.02 -0.81 -14.62
N PRO A 108 -7.96 -0.68 -13.80
CA PRO A 108 -6.85 0.19 -14.12
C PRO A 108 -6.02 -0.32 -15.30
N ILE A 109 -5.85 -1.64 -15.46
CA ILE A 109 -5.13 -2.23 -16.58
C ILE A 109 -5.83 -1.91 -17.90
N GLN A 110 -7.15 -2.13 -17.99
CA GLN A 110 -7.92 -1.80 -19.20
C GLN A 110 -7.83 -0.31 -19.51
N TYR A 111 -7.95 0.55 -18.51
CA TYR A 111 -7.88 1.99 -18.73
C TYR A 111 -6.50 2.43 -19.22
N ALA A 112 -5.42 1.85 -18.70
CA ALA A 112 -4.07 2.13 -19.17
C ALA A 112 -3.88 1.74 -20.65
N LEU A 113 -4.45 0.60 -21.07
CA LEU A 113 -4.36 0.12 -22.45
C LEU A 113 -5.19 0.95 -23.45
N TYR A 114 -6.31 1.49 -23.02
CA TYR A 114 -7.25 2.22 -23.88
C TYR A 114 -7.24 3.74 -23.67
N TYR A 115 -6.35 4.24 -22.81
CA TYR A 115 -6.29 5.68 -22.49
C TYR A 115 -6.30 6.55 -23.75
N PRO A 116 -7.07 7.65 -23.81
CA PRO A 116 -7.94 8.20 -22.72
C PRO A 116 -9.39 7.65 -22.71
N HIS A 117 -9.65 6.62 -23.51
CA HIS A 117 -11.01 6.11 -23.70
C HIS A 117 -11.40 5.09 -22.63
N ARG A 118 -12.66 5.13 -22.19
CA ARG A 118 -13.25 4.10 -21.34
C ARG A 118 -13.92 3.04 -22.21
N ARG A 119 -13.74 1.76 -21.84
CA ARG A 119 -14.39 0.62 -22.50
C ARG A 119 -15.27 -0.11 -21.48
N GLU A 120 -16.26 -0.81 -21.95
CA GLU A 120 -17.08 -1.66 -21.10
C GLU A 120 -16.23 -2.76 -20.49
N LEU A 121 -16.47 -3.05 -19.21
CA LEU A 121 -15.78 -4.09 -18.45
C LEU A 121 -16.81 -4.83 -17.60
N ASN A 122 -16.86 -6.14 -17.76
CA ASN A 122 -17.74 -7.00 -16.96
C ASN A 122 -17.10 -7.28 -15.61
N THR A 123 -17.24 -6.32 -14.68
CA THR A 123 -16.81 -6.42 -13.29
C THR A 123 -17.93 -5.99 -12.37
N LYS A 124 -17.89 -6.44 -11.11
CA LYS A 124 -18.82 -5.96 -10.09
C LYS A 124 -18.71 -4.43 -10.01
N ARG A 125 -19.82 -3.73 -10.07
CA ARG A 125 -19.87 -2.28 -9.85
C ARG A 125 -20.07 -1.98 -8.38
N VAL A 126 -19.60 -0.82 -7.95
CA VAL A 126 -19.85 -0.35 -6.58
C VAL A 126 -21.32 0.06 -6.49
N ASP A 127 -22.05 -0.56 -5.57
CA ASP A 127 -23.36 -0.09 -5.13
C ASP A 127 -23.17 0.69 -3.83
N PHE A 128 -23.42 1.99 -3.87
CA PHE A 128 -23.22 2.87 -2.71
C PHE A 128 -24.27 2.64 -1.61
N PHE A 129 -25.43 2.10 -1.94
CA PHE A 129 -26.47 1.77 -0.96
C PHE A 129 -26.12 0.49 -0.19
N GLU A 130 -25.56 -0.54 -0.87
CA GLU A 130 -25.02 -1.72 -0.22
C GLU A 130 -23.75 -1.40 0.58
N LEU A 131 -22.87 -0.55 0.06
CA LEU A 131 -21.63 -0.15 0.71
C LEU A 131 -21.90 0.59 2.04
N GLY A 132 -22.88 1.46 2.07
CA GLY A 132 -23.31 2.24 3.25
C GLY A 132 -22.23 3.22 3.71
N ASN A 133 -21.21 2.73 4.42
CA ASN A 133 -20.18 3.57 5.04
C ASN A 133 -18.79 3.30 4.46
N ILE A 134 -18.00 4.36 4.31
CA ILE A 134 -16.57 4.31 4.06
C ILE A 134 -15.85 4.87 5.29
N THR A 135 -14.85 4.15 5.78
CA THR A 135 -14.11 4.54 6.98
C THR A 135 -12.64 4.76 6.68
N PHE A 136 -12.01 5.64 7.44
CA PHE A 136 -10.60 5.98 7.31
C PHE A 136 -9.91 5.83 8.65
N GLU A 137 -8.68 5.28 8.62
CA GLU A 137 -7.85 5.10 9.79
C GLU A 137 -6.42 5.57 9.50
N LYS A 138 -5.71 5.95 10.55
CA LYS A 138 -4.25 6.17 10.45
C LYS A 138 -3.53 4.84 10.41
N PRO A 139 -2.48 4.69 9.56
CA PRO A 139 -1.65 3.49 9.60
C PRO A 139 -0.90 3.39 10.94
N ASP A 140 -0.91 2.20 11.56
CA ASP A 140 -0.12 1.91 12.77
C ASP A 140 1.32 1.59 12.38
N MET A 141 2.15 2.62 12.22
CA MET A 141 3.55 2.50 11.81
C MET A 141 4.48 1.94 12.89
N ASP A 142 4.03 1.85 14.13
CA ASP A 142 4.80 1.25 15.22
C ASP A 142 4.65 -0.28 15.21
N THR A 143 3.44 -0.77 14.96
CA THR A 143 3.18 -2.20 14.79
C THR A 143 3.69 -2.69 13.43
N PHE A 144 3.42 -1.95 12.35
CA PHE A 144 3.78 -2.30 10.97
C PHE A 144 4.93 -1.41 10.49
N LYS A 145 6.14 -1.69 10.97
CA LYS A 145 7.35 -0.91 10.69
C LYS A 145 7.67 -0.75 9.19
N GLY A 146 7.20 -1.65 8.34
CA GLY A 146 7.50 -1.64 6.90
C GLY A 146 7.22 -0.30 6.22
N LEU A 147 6.09 0.33 6.54
CA LEU A 147 5.77 1.65 6.02
C LEU A 147 6.71 2.75 6.56
N LYS A 148 7.01 2.73 7.86
CA LYS A 148 7.95 3.69 8.47
C LYS A 148 9.35 3.60 7.87
N LEU A 149 9.83 2.37 7.68
CA LEU A 149 11.13 2.10 7.06
C LEU A 149 11.18 2.59 5.60
N ALA A 150 10.08 2.46 4.86
CA ALA A 150 9.98 2.96 3.50
C ALA A 150 10.09 4.49 3.43
N TYR A 151 9.41 5.22 4.31
CA TYR A 151 9.59 6.69 4.40
C TYR A 151 11.05 7.03 4.73
N THR A 152 11.65 6.35 5.70
CA THR A 152 13.06 6.54 6.05
C THR A 152 13.98 6.26 4.85
N ALA A 153 13.71 5.19 4.08
CA ALA A 153 14.50 4.87 2.89
C ALA A 153 14.36 5.94 1.81
N SER A 154 13.14 6.41 1.59
CA SER A 154 12.84 7.47 0.63
C SER A 154 13.57 8.78 0.97
N ASP A 155 13.54 9.18 2.25
CA ASP A 155 14.16 10.42 2.73
C ASP A 155 15.69 10.37 2.69
N LYS A 156 16.30 9.21 3.03
CA LYS A 156 17.74 9.01 2.93
C LYS A 156 18.22 8.99 1.47
N GLY A 157 17.43 8.43 0.57
CA GLY A 157 17.77 8.35 -0.86
C GLY A 157 18.99 7.47 -1.15
N GLY A 158 19.69 7.79 -2.25
CA GLY A 158 20.87 7.03 -2.68
C GLY A 158 20.55 5.55 -2.93
N ASN A 159 21.31 4.65 -2.32
CA ASN A 159 21.12 3.19 -2.42
C ASN A 159 20.17 2.60 -1.36
N ILE A 160 19.71 3.40 -0.41
CA ILE A 160 18.88 2.89 0.70
C ILE A 160 17.54 2.32 0.24
N PRO A 161 16.80 2.95 -0.71
CA PRO A 161 15.60 2.33 -1.28
C PRO A 161 15.86 0.96 -1.93
N THR A 162 17.00 0.80 -2.59
CA THR A 162 17.41 -0.49 -3.17
C THR A 162 17.72 -1.52 -2.09
N ALA A 163 18.43 -1.13 -1.02
CA ALA A 163 18.70 -2.00 0.12
C ALA A 163 17.41 -2.43 0.82
N PHE A 164 16.48 -1.50 1.04
CA PHE A 164 15.13 -1.78 1.57
C PHE A 164 14.41 -2.85 0.74
N ASN A 165 14.34 -2.67 -0.59
CA ASN A 165 13.65 -3.62 -1.47
C ASN A 165 14.35 -4.98 -1.50
N ALA A 166 15.69 -5.03 -1.65
CA ALA A 166 16.45 -6.27 -1.70
C ALA A 166 16.33 -7.07 -0.39
N ALA A 167 16.40 -6.39 0.76
CA ALA A 167 16.21 -7.02 2.06
C ALA A 167 14.79 -7.57 2.23
N ASN A 168 13.77 -6.83 1.79
CA ASN A 168 12.40 -7.29 1.80
C ASN A 168 12.20 -8.53 0.93
N GLU A 169 12.70 -8.54 -0.31
CA GLU A 169 12.62 -9.69 -1.22
C GLU A 169 13.18 -10.96 -0.55
N LEU A 170 14.38 -10.85 0.03
CA LEU A 170 15.03 -11.99 0.70
C LEU A 170 14.27 -12.42 1.96
N ALA A 171 13.87 -11.47 2.81
CA ALA A 171 13.16 -11.76 4.06
C ALA A 171 11.80 -12.42 3.80
N VAL A 172 11.04 -11.91 2.85
CA VAL A 172 9.74 -12.50 2.46
C VAL A 172 9.92 -13.91 1.92
N ALA A 173 10.91 -14.16 1.06
CA ALA A 173 11.20 -15.50 0.57
C ALA A 173 11.53 -16.47 1.72
N LYS A 174 12.39 -16.04 2.67
CA LYS A 174 12.73 -16.87 3.85
C LYS A 174 11.54 -17.11 4.78
N PHE A 175 10.66 -16.13 4.95
CA PHE A 175 9.43 -16.31 5.72
C PHE A 175 8.49 -17.31 5.05
N LEU A 176 8.27 -17.20 3.73
CA LEU A 176 7.45 -18.13 2.96
C LEU A 176 7.99 -19.56 3.00
N ASP A 177 9.32 -19.71 3.11
CA ASP A 177 10.04 -20.98 3.33
C ASP A 177 10.03 -21.42 4.82
N ARG A 178 9.41 -20.69 5.72
CA ARG A 178 9.37 -20.94 7.18
C ARG A 178 10.75 -20.96 7.86
N LYS A 179 11.73 -20.24 7.29
CA LYS A 179 13.10 -20.15 7.84
C LYS A 179 13.26 -19.01 8.84
N ILE A 180 12.37 -18.04 8.83
CA ILE A 180 12.31 -16.91 9.77
C ILE A 180 10.88 -16.67 10.21
N LYS A 181 10.70 -15.89 11.28
CA LYS A 181 9.37 -15.47 11.78
C LYS A 181 8.87 -14.24 11.05
N TYR A 182 7.56 -13.99 11.16
CA TYR A 182 6.92 -12.83 10.56
C TYR A 182 7.55 -11.49 10.98
N LEU A 183 7.82 -11.33 12.27
CA LEU A 183 8.41 -10.10 12.82
C LEU A 183 9.89 -9.91 12.45
N ASP A 184 10.58 -10.94 11.99
CA ASP A 184 11.96 -10.82 11.52
C ASP A 184 12.02 -10.06 10.18
N ILE A 185 10.93 -10.04 9.39
CA ILE A 185 10.91 -9.35 8.10
C ILE A 185 11.28 -7.87 8.24
N PRO A 186 10.54 -7.04 9.00
CA PRO A 186 10.89 -5.63 9.15
C PRO A 186 12.22 -5.42 9.88
N ASP A 187 12.60 -6.32 10.80
CA ASP A 187 13.86 -6.20 11.53
C ASP A 187 15.08 -6.45 10.61
N ILE A 188 14.99 -7.39 9.65
CA ILE A 188 16.01 -7.61 8.60
C ILE A 188 16.11 -6.41 7.66
N ILE A 189 14.97 -5.84 7.25
CA ILE A 189 14.97 -4.63 6.41
C ILE A 189 15.65 -3.46 7.14
N GLU A 190 15.30 -3.24 8.40
CA GLU A 190 15.89 -2.17 9.23
C GLU A 190 17.41 -2.33 9.39
N TYR A 191 17.88 -3.56 9.56
CA TYR A 191 19.32 -3.86 9.65
C TYR A 191 20.08 -3.59 8.35
N ALA A 192 19.45 -3.80 7.20
CA ALA A 192 20.08 -3.65 5.88
C ALA A 192 20.18 -2.18 5.41
N MET A 193 19.40 -1.28 5.98
CA MET A 193 19.31 0.16 5.62
C MET A 193 20.30 1.04 6.41
#